data_917b301714dae569ce5c68b61c148b22
#
_entry.id   917b301714dae569ce5c68b61c148b22
#
_cell.length_a   1.000
_cell.length_b   1.000
_cell.length_c   1.000
_cell.angle_alpha   90.00
_cell.angle_beta   90.00
_cell.angle_gamma   90.00
#
_symmetry.space_group_name_H-M   'P 1'
#
loop_
_entity.id
_entity.type
_entity.pdbx_description
1 polymer ?
#
loop_
_entity_poly.entity_id
_entity_poly.type
_entity_poly.pdbx_seq_one_letter_code
_entity_poly.pdbx_strand_id
1 'polypeptide(L)'
;MTPILSAEDVHFSFPGEVAALRGLDLEVAAGRSLAILGPNGAGKSTLLLHLNGTLRPGAGHIRLDGETADYSRKGLNRWRQRVALVLQDADDQLFAATVFEDVSFGPLNLGLGEAETRARVEEALAALGIADLHDRATHMLSGGQKKRAAIAGALAMHPDVLLLDEPTAGLDAEGAAQLVATLRGLAAKGVTLVFTTHDVELAWTLADDVALFRGGRAVAASGAGTILTDRALLEGVGLRPPLLLDLALHARDRGLIAEGAPLPRTPDDLKRAMASWRSGG
;
A
#
# COMPACT_ATOMS: atom_id res chain seq x y z
N MET A 1 -5.34 -8.90 18.39
CA MET A 1 -5.54 -9.67 17.14
C MET A 1 -4.17 -10.13 16.68
N THR A 2 -4.03 -11.36 16.22
CA THR A 2 -2.74 -11.82 15.66
C THR A 2 -2.52 -11.09 14.34
N PRO A 3 -1.34 -10.46 14.10
CA PRO A 3 -1.05 -9.81 12.84
C PRO A 3 -0.96 -10.85 11.71
N ILE A 4 -1.42 -10.47 10.49
CA ILE A 4 -1.24 -11.32 9.32
C ILE A 4 0.23 -11.35 8.88
N LEU A 5 0.93 -10.20 9.00
CA LEU A 5 2.32 -10.05 8.60
C LEU A 5 3.05 -9.25 9.67
N SER A 6 4.24 -9.70 10.10
CA SER A 6 5.06 -8.96 11.05
C SER A 6 6.54 -8.94 10.68
N ALA A 7 7.21 -7.88 11.09
CA ALA A 7 8.66 -7.75 11.15
C ALA A 7 9.05 -7.62 12.61
N GLU A 8 10.02 -8.43 13.09
CA GLU A 8 10.44 -8.51 14.48
C GLU A 8 11.97 -8.31 14.58
N ASP A 9 12.39 -7.23 15.20
CA ASP A 9 13.80 -6.82 15.38
C ASP A 9 14.63 -6.93 14.09
N VAL A 10 14.06 -6.46 12.96
CA VAL A 10 14.68 -6.63 11.64
C VAL A 10 15.85 -5.70 11.44
N HIS A 11 17.03 -6.27 11.16
CA HIS A 11 18.26 -5.58 10.80
C HIS A 11 18.69 -5.93 9.38
N PHE A 12 19.08 -4.94 8.61
CA PHE A 12 19.61 -5.13 7.26
C PHE A 12 20.55 -4.01 6.83
N SER A 13 21.66 -4.38 6.23
CA SER A 13 22.59 -3.45 5.58
C SER A 13 22.87 -3.88 4.16
N PHE A 14 22.92 -2.92 3.23
CA PHE A 14 23.40 -3.17 1.88
C PHE A 14 24.93 -3.32 1.87
N PRO A 15 25.53 -3.88 0.80
CA PRO A 15 26.99 -3.88 0.62
C PRO A 15 27.57 -2.48 0.83
N GLY A 16 28.71 -2.39 1.52
CA GLY A 16 29.31 -1.12 1.94
C GLY A 16 28.82 -0.58 3.28
N GLU A 17 28.22 -1.45 4.11
CA GLU A 17 27.76 -1.15 5.49
C GLU A 17 26.70 -0.05 5.61
N VAL A 18 25.95 0.20 4.54
CA VAL A 18 24.83 1.14 4.57
C VAL A 18 23.64 0.49 5.27
N ALA A 19 23.47 0.77 6.57
CA ALA A 19 22.39 0.23 7.36
C ALA A 19 21.06 0.82 6.94
N ALA A 20 20.17 -0.02 6.36
CA ALA A 20 18.85 0.35 5.87
C ALA A 20 17.74 0.06 6.90
N LEU A 21 17.85 -1.03 7.67
CA LEU A 21 16.95 -1.36 8.78
C LEU A 21 17.78 -1.63 10.04
N ARG A 22 17.27 -1.14 11.21
CA ARG A 22 18.06 -1.07 12.45
C ARG A 22 17.24 -1.50 13.68
N GLY A 23 16.83 -2.78 13.72
CA GLY A 23 15.93 -3.28 14.77
C GLY A 23 14.53 -2.71 14.55
N LEU A 24 13.92 -3.09 13.44
CA LEU A 24 12.62 -2.61 13.03
C LEU A 24 11.55 -3.62 13.46
N ASP A 25 10.57 -3.12 14.23
CA ASP A 25 9.36 -3.85 14.58
C ASP A 25 8.16 -3.23 13.87
N LEU A 26 7.33 -4.07 13.24
CA LEU A 26 6.09 -3.64 12.59
C LEU A 26 5.10 -4.80 12.54
N GLU A 27 3.84 -4.50 12.82
CA GLU A 27 2.72 -5.43 12.67
C GLU A 27 1.72 -4.92 11.64
N VAL A 28 1.18 -5.83 10.84
CA VAL A 28 0.13 -5.57 9.83
C VAL A 28 -1.09 -6.39 10.20
N ALA A 29 -2.19 -5.73 10.49
CA ALA A 29 -3.46 -6.39 10.80
C ALA A 29 -4.18 -6.85 9.53
N ALA A 30 -4.75 -8.05 9.56
CA ALA A 30 -5.51 -8.60 8.42
C ALA A 30 -6.71 -7.71 8.04
N GLY A 31 -6.94 -7.53 6.74
CA GLY A 31 -8.06 -6.77 6.20
C GLY A 31 -7.99 -5.26 6.46
N ARG A 32 -6.85 -4.74 6.88
CA ARG A 32 -6.62 -3.31 7.12
C ARG A 32 -5.62 -2.72 6.13
N SER A 33 -5.67 -1.41 5.98
CA SER A 33 -4.74 -0.66 5.15
C SER A 33 -3.71 0.04 6.04
N LEU A 34 -2.42 -0.29 5.87
CA LEU A 34 -1.31 0.33 6.58
C LEU A 34 -0.50 1.24 5.66
N ALA A 35 -0.39 2.52 6.00
CA ALA A 35 0.54 3.45 5.35
C ALA A 35 1.88 3.49 6.10
N ILE A 36 2.98 3.36 5.37
CA ILE A 36 4.34 3.56 5.88
C ILE A 36 4.82 4.92 5.41
N LEU A 37 4.83 5.90 6.31
CA LEU A 37 5.22 7.28 6.06
C LEU A 37 6.66 7.54 6.52
N GLY A 38 7.36 8.41 5.83
CA GLY A 38 8.71 8.86 6.21
C GLY A 38 9.49 9.43 5.04
N PRO A 39 10.63 10.09 5.32
CA PRO A 39 11.47 10.69 4.28
C PRO A 39 12.08 9.64 3.35
N ASN A 40 12.59 10.10 2.21
CA ASN A 40 13.36 9.26 1.31
C ASN A 40 14.61 8.72 2.03
N GLY A 41 14.95 7.46 1.77
CA GLY A 41 16.05 6.78 2.46
C GLY A 41 15.75 6.29 3.89
N ALA A 42 14.50 6.43 4.38
CA ALA A 42 14.13 5.93 5.72
C ALA A 42 14.07 4.40 5.84
N GLY A 43 14.19 3.65 4.73
CA GLY A 43 14.13 2.18 4.73
C GLY A 43 12.79 1.59 4.29
N LYS A 44 11.83 2.42 3.84
CA LYS A 44 10.45 2.00 3.49
C LYS A 44 10.41 0.90 2.42
N SER A 45 10.99 1.16 1.23
CA SER A 45 11.06 0.19 0.13
C SER A 45 11.86 -1.06 0.52
N THR A 46 12.94 -0.88 1.30
CA THR A 46 13.74 -1.98 1.83
C THR A 46 12.88 -2.89 2.71
N LEU A 47 12.01 -2.33 3.55
CA LEU A 47 11.08 -3.15 4.34
C LEU A 47 10.11 -3.92 3.45
N LEU A 48 9.48 -3.28 2.43
CA LEU A 48 8.57 -4.00 1.52
C LEU A 48 9.25 -5.19 0.86
N LEU A 49 10.53 -5.05 0.46
CA LEU A 49 11.32 -6.15 -0.11
C LEU A 49 11.56 -7.30 0.90
N HIS A 50 11.67 -6.99 2.20
CA HIS A 50 11.75 -8.01 3.25
C HIS A 50 10.39 -8.68 3.48
N LEU A 51 9.33 -7.89 3.55
CA LEU A 51 7.96 -8.40 3.73
C LEU A 51 7.53 -9.33 2.59
N ASN A 52 7.97 -9.08 1.36
CA ASN A 52 7.73 -9.96 0.20
C ASN A 52 8.73 -11.14 0.11
N GLY A 53 9.76 -11.20 0.96
CA GLY A 53 10.80 -12.24 0.92
C GLY A 53 11.80 -12.07 -0.22
N THR A 54 11.89 -10.90 -0.87
CA THR A 54 12.92 -10.59 -1.88
C THR A 54 14.28 -10.38 -1.23
N LEU A 55 14.29 -9.72 -0.07
CA LEU A 55 15.47 -9.61 0.79
C LEU A 55 15.30 -10.47 2.03
N ARG A 56 16.44 -11.01 2.50
CA ARG A 56 16.50 -11.76 3.76
C ARG A 56 17.11 -10.86 4.84
N PRO A 57 16.51 -10.76 6.04
CA PRO A 57 17.09 -10.03 7.16
C PRO A 57 18.48 -10.55 7.54
N GLY A 58 19.38 -9.64 7.91
CA GLY A 58 20.65 -10.00 8.52
C GLY A 58 20.48 -10.48 9.96
N ALA A 59 19.48 -9.93 10.69
CA ALA A 59 19.02 -10.40 12.00
C ALA A 59 17.52 -10.07 12.12
N GLY A 60 16.84 -10.72 13.06
CA GLY A 60 15.39 -10.62 13.22
C GLY A 60 14.61 -11.54 12.30
N HIS A 61 13.29 -11.38 12.27
CA HIS A 61 12.38 -12.30 11.56
C HIS A 61 11.26 -11.56 10.84
N ILE A 62 10.84 -12.12 9.70
CA ILE A 62 9.57 -11.77 9.04
C ILE A 62 8.63 -12.96 9.21
N ARG A 63 7.37 -12.70 9.61
CA ARG A 63 6.36 -13.74 9.81
C ARG A 63 5.09 -13.45 9.04
N LEU A 64 4.46 -14.52 8.57
CA LEU A 64 3.12 -14.51 7.97
C LEU A 64 2.25 -15.49 8.76
N ASP A 65 1.13 -15.03 9.33
CA ASP A 65 0.28 -15.79 10.25
C ASP A 65 1.07 -16.44 11.41
N GLY A 66 2.10 -15.75 11.91
CA GLY A 66 2.98 -16.23 12.98
C GLY A 66 4.08 -17.20 12.52
N GLU A 67 4.07 -17.68 11.29
CA GLU A 67 5.10 -18.56 10.73
C GLU A 67 6.27 -17.74 10.17
N THR A 68 7.50 -18.08 10.58
CA THR A 68 8.71 -17.40 10.09
C THR A 68 8.95 -17.71 8.61
N ALA A 69 9.36 -16.71 7.84
CA ALA A 69 9.65 -16.83 6.41
C ALA A 69 10.68 -17.93 6.12
N ASP A 70 10.29 -18.87 5.27
CA ASP A 70 11.16 -19.92 4.71
C ASP A 70 11.78 -19.37 3.40
N TYR A 71 13.08 -19.07 3.45
CA TYR A 71 13.84 -18.55 2.29
C TYR A 71 14.29 -19.64 1.30
N SER A 72 13.81 -20.89 1.43
CA SER A 72 13.96 -21.89 0.38
C SER A 72 13.14 -21.49 -0.87
N ARG A 73 13.53 -22.02 -2.05
CA ARG A 73 12.78 -21.76 -3.29
C ARG A 73 11.29 -22.10 -3.17
N LYS A 74 10.95 -23.23 -2.49
CA LYS A 74 9.55 -23.64 -2.27
C LYS A 74 8.85 -22.71 -1.28
N GLY A 75 9.55 -22.30 -0.19
CA GLY A 75 9.03 -21.37 0.81
C GLY A 75 8.70 -20.03 0.20
N LEU A 76 9.65 -19.43 -0.53
CA LEU A 76 9.46 -18.14 -1.20
C LEU A 76 8.34 -18.16 -2.26
N ASN A 77 8.17 -19.27 -2.99
CA ASN A 77 7.05 -19.39 -3.93
C ASN A 77 5.71 -19.32 -3.21
N ARG A 78 5.53 -20.09 -2.11
CA ARG A 78 4.30 -20.04 -1.29
C ARG A 78 4.08 -18.68 -0.65
N TRP A 79 5.18 -18.05 -0.18
CA TRP A 79 5.13 -16.71 0.44
C TRP A 79 4.62 -15.65 -0.54
N ARG A 80 5.22 -15.58 -1.73
CA ARG A 80 4.90 -14.57 -2.75
C ARG A 80 3.54 -14.75 -3.40
N GLN A 81 2.93 -15.93 -3.30
CA GLN A 81 1.53 -16.16 -3.65
C GLN A 81 0.60 -15.36 -2.74
N ARG A 82 0.94 -15.28 -1.44
CA ARG A 82 0.14 -14.63 -0.41
C ARG A 82 0.50 -13.17 -0.19
N VAL A 83 1.76 -12.80 -0.41
CA VAL A 83 2.30 -11.45 -0.20
C VAL A 83 2.84 -10.93 -1.52
N ALA A 84 2.00 -10.26 -2.29
CA ALA A 84 2.38 -9.67 -3.57
C ALA A 84 2.99 -8.27 -3.39
N LEU A 85 3.93 -7.92 -4.27
CA LEU A 85 4.63 -6.63 -4.25
C LEU A 85 4.49 -5.93 -5.60
N VAL A 86 4.16 -4.65 -5.55
CA VAL A 86 4.20 -3.74 -6.71
C VAL A 86 5.27 -2.68 -6.45
N LEU A 87 6.24 -2.59 -7.34
CA LEU A 87 7.36 -1.67 -7.25
C LEU A 87 6.93 -0.22 -7.59
N GLN A 88 7.75 0.74 -7.17
CA GLN A 88 7.53 2.15 -7.44
C GLN A 88 7.52 2.43 -8.94
N ASP A 89 8.50 1.90 -9.69
CA ASP A 89 8.55 1.99 -11.15
C ASP A 89 7.94 0.74 -11.78
N ALA A 90 6.85 0.92 -12.52
CA ALA A 90 6.18 -0.18 -13.21
C ALA A 90 7.01 -0.71 -14.40
N ASP A 91 7.92 0.08 -14.97
CA ASP A 91 8.82 -0.36 -16.02
C ASP A 91 9.83 -1.42 -15.53
N ASP A 92 10.15 -1.42 -14.24
CA ASP A 92 10.98 -2.47 -13.63
C ASP A 92 10.23 -3.80 -13.43
N GLN A 93 8.91 -3.80 -13.59
CA GLN A 93 8.07 -4.96 -13.31
C GLN A 93 7.39 -5.56 -14.52
N LEU A 94 6.99 -4.74 -15.51
CA LEU A 94 6.36 -5.20 -16.74
C LEU A 94 7.40 -5.67 -17.75
N PHE A 95 7.26 -6.90 -18.27
CA PHE A 95 8.25 -7.51 -19.16
C PHE A 95 7.65 -8.26 -20.35
N ALA A 96 6.35 -8.62 -20.33
CA ALA A 96 5.71 -9.36 -21.40
C ALA A 96 5.31 -8.46 -22.58
N ALA A 97 4.99 -9.04 -23.72
CA ALA A 97 4.65 -8.30 -24.92
C ALA A 97 3.31 -7.58 -24.79
N THR A 98 2.30 -8.22 -24.19
CA THR A 98 0.95 -7.66 -23.99
C THR A 98 0.59 -7.60 -22.50
N VAL A 99 -0.41 -6.79 -22.18
CA VAL A 99 -0.96 -6.68 -20.81
C VAL A 99 -1.49 -8.04 -20.33
N PHE A 100 -2.21 -8.77 -21.19
CA PHE A 100 -2.73 -10.08 -20.84
C PHE A 100 -1.62 -11.07 -20.49
N GLU A 101 -0.57 -11.13 -21.31
CA GLU A 101 0.56 -12.04 -21.07
C GLU A 101 1.28 -11.69 -19.77
N ASP A 102 1.46 -10.38 -19.48
CA ASP A 102 2.13 -9.94 -18.27
C ASP A 102 1.33 -10.30 -17.01
N VAL A 103 0.03 -9.99 -16.99
CA VAL A 103 -0.86 -10.29 -15.88
C VAL A 103 -1.06 -11.80 -15.70
N SER A 104 -0.99 -12.59 -16.79
CA SER A 104 -1.10 -14.06 -16.76
C SER A 104 0.11 -14.74 -16.11
N PHE A 105 1.26 -14.07 -16.07
CA PHE A 105 2.51 -14.68 -15.63
C PHE A 105 2.44 -15.22 -14.18
N GLY A 106 1.87 -14.45 -13.26
CA GLY A 106 1.66 -14.88 -11.88
C GLY A 106 0.80 -16.15 -11.79
N PRO A 107 -0.45 -16.14 -12.25
CA PRO A 107 -1.34 -17.29 -12.26
C PRO A 107 -0.76 -18.54 -12.93
N LEU A 108 -0.08 -18.39 -14.07
CA LEU A 108 0.58 -19.51 -14.74
C LEU A 108 1.72 -20.13 -13.90
N ASN A 109 2.52 -19.30 -13.22
CA ASN A 109 3.56 -19.78 -12.30
C ASN A 109 3.00 -20.47 -11.05
N LEU A 110 1.74 -20.20 -10.70
CA LEU A 110 1.01 -20.94 -9.68
C LEU A 110 0.56 -22.33 -10.17
N GLY A 111 0.71 -22.62 -11.46
CA GLY A 111 0.28 -23.87 -12.08
C GLY A 111 -1.23 -23.92 -12.38
N LEU A 112 -1.89 -22.76 -12.45
CA LEU A 112 -3.30 -22.69 -12.80
C LEU A 112 -3.52 -23.03 -14.26
N GLY A 113 -4.66 -23.70 -14.55
CA GLY A 113 -5.07 -23.98 -15.92
C GLY A 113 -5.43 -22.71 -16.71
N GLU A 114 -5.44 -22.84 -18.04
CA GLU A 114 -5.67 -21.69 -18.95
C GLU A 114 -6.99 -20.97 -18.67
N ALA A 115 -8.08 -21.71 -18.45
CA ALA A 115 -9.40 -21.13 -18.20
C ALA A 115 -9.44 -20.32 -16.87
N GLU A 116 -8.83 -20.82 -15.80
CA GLU A 116 -8.76 -20.14 -14.51
C GLU A 116 -7.82 -18.93 -14.60
N THR A 117 -6.68 -19.07 -15.26
CA THR A 117 -5.76 -17.95 -15.50
C THR A 117 -6.46 -16.81 -16.22
N ARG A 118 -7.17 -17.11 -17.32
CA ARG A 118 -7.94 -16.10 -18.06
C ARG A 118 -8.98 -15.42 -17.18
N ALA A 119 -9.76 -16.17 -16.41
CA ALA A 119 -10.78 -15.61 -15.53
C ALA A 119 -10.17 -14.64 -14.49
N ARG A 120 -9.04 -14.99 -13.85
CA ARG A 120 -8.34 -14.14 -12.88
C ARG A 120 -7.75 -12.88 -13.52
N VAL A 121 -7.21 -13.00 -14.73
CA VAL A 121 -6.69 -11.85 -15.49
C VAL A 121 -7.82 -10.88 -15.82
N GLU A 122 -8.93 -11.38 -16.38
CA GLU A 122 -10.09 -10.55 -16.71
C GLU A 122 -10.67 -9.84 -15.48
N GLU A 123 -10.79 -10.55 -14.34
CA GLU A 123 -11.21 -9.97 -13.07
C GLU A 123 -10.26 -8.86 -12.61
N ALA A 124 -8.94 -9.10 -12.64
CA ALA A 124 -7.94 -8.11 -12.23
C ALA A 124 -7.94 -6.88 -13.13
N LEU A 125 -7.99 -7.06 -14.45
CA LEU A 125 -8.06 -5.96 -15.42
C LEU A 125 -9.33 -5.12 -15.25
N ALA A 126 -10.47 -5.77 -15.02
CA ALA A 126 -11.74 -5.09 -14.75
C ALA A 126 -11.69 -4.30 -13.44
N ALA A 127 -11.13 -4.89 -12.37
CA ALA A 127 -10.97 -4.22 -11.08
C ALA A 127 -10.11 -2.95 -11.17
N LEU A 128 -9.11 -2.93 -12.05
CA LEU A 128 -8.23 -1.78 -12.29
C LEU A 128 -8.75 -0.83 -13.40
N GLY A 129 -9.89 -1.13 -14.02
CA GLY A 129 -10.49 -0.31 -15.08
C GLY A 129 -9.61 -0.23 -16.34
N ILE A 130 -8.93 -1.33 -16.70
CA ILE A 130 -8.04 -1.44 -17.87
C ILE A 130 -8.35 -2.68 -18.72
N ALA A 131 -9.59 -3.17 -18.69
CA ALA A 131 -9.99 -4.34 -19.48
C ALA A 131 -9.85 -4.10 -20.98
N ASP A 132 -10.01 -2.87 -21.44
CA ASP A 132 -9.81 -2.43 -22.83
C ASP A 132 -8.34 -2.48 -23.31
N LEU A 133 -7.40 -2.62 -22.38
CA LEU A 133 -5.96 -2.68 -22.66
C LEU A 133 -5.43 -4.12 -22.75
N HIS A 134 -6.30 -5.13 -22.65
CA HIS A 134 -5.95 -6.55 -22.62
C HIS A 134 -4.87 -6.97 -23.65
N ASP A 135 -5.08 -6.62 -24.92
CA ASP A 135 -4.17 -6.98 -26.02
C ASP A 135 -3.12 -5.90 -26.34
N ARG A 136 -3.09 -4.82 -25.54
CA ARG A 136 -2.18 -3.71 -25.78
C ARG A 136 -0.76 -4.08 -25.38
N ALA A 137 0.20 -3.65 -26.20
CA ALA A 137 1.61 -3.84 -25.91
C ALA A 137 2.01 -3.02 -24.66
N THR A 138 2.73 -3.66 -23.72
CA THR A 138 3.10 -3.04 -22.44
C THR A 138 3.93 -1.78 -22.58
N HIS A 139 4.82 -1.72 -23.58
CA HIS A 139 5.64 -0.55 -23.87
C HIS A 139 4.87 0.65 -24.44
N MET A 140 3.62 0.45 -24.91
CA MET A 140 2.75 1.51 -25.45
C MET A 140 1.80 2.10 -24.38
N LEU A 141 1.88 1.63 -23.15
CA LEU A 141 1.06 2.11 -22.04
C LEU A 141 1.57 3.45 -21.51
N SER A 142 0.65 4.34 -21.10
CA SER A 142 1.02 5.50 -20.27
C SER A 142 1.51 5.04 -18.89
N GLY A 143 2.23 5.90 -18.14
CA GLY A 143 2.72 5.57 -16.80
C GLY A 143 1.62 5.09 -15.86
N GLY A 144 0.44 5.73 -15.88
CA GLY A 144 -0.72 5.31 -15.09
C GLY A 144 -1.31 3.97 -15.52
N GLN A 145 -1.33 3.69 -16.83
CA GLN A 145 -1.74 2.39 -17.36
C GLN A 145 -0.76 1.28 -16.97
N LYS A 146 0.55 1.54 -17.06
CA LYS A 146 1.61 0.62 -16.62
C LYS A 146 1.46 0.29 -15.13
N LYS A 147 1.26 1.30 -14.27
CA LYS A 147 1.06 1.10 -12.84
C LYS A 147 -0.16 0.23 -12.57
N ARG A 148 -1.29 0.47 -13.23
CA ARG A 148 -2.50 -0.36 -13.09
C ARG A 148 -2.29 -1.78 -13.61
N ALA A 149 -1.56 -1.97 -14.70
CA ALA A 149 -1.21 -3.29 -15.21
C ALA A 149 -0.33 -4.08 -14.23
N ALA A 150 0.70 -3.45 -13.63
CA ALA A 150 1.54 -4.06 -12.61
C ALA A 150 0.74 -4.47 -11.36
N ILE A 151 -0.21 -3.63 -10.90
CA ILE A 151 -1.11 -3.97 -9.81
C ILE A 151 -2.05 -5.11 -10.21
N ALA A 152 -2.56 -5.14 -11.45
CA ALA A 152 -3.39 -6.23 -11.94
C ALA A 152 -2.64 -7.57 -11.94
N GLY A 153 -1.36 -7.58 -12.35
CA GLY A 153 -0.50 -8.77 -12.27
C GLY A 153 -0.33 -9.31 -10.85
N ALA A 154 -0.16 -8.41 -9.87
CA ALA A 154 -0.12 -8.79 -8.47
C ALA A 154 -1.48 -9.33 -7.97
N LEU A 155 -2.58 -8.67 -8.37
CA LEU A 155 -3.93 -8.98 -7.92
C LEU A 155 -4.46 -10.30 -8.50
N ALA A 156 -4.07 -10.65 -9.73
CA ALA A 156 -4.45 -11.90 -10.39
C ALA A 156 -3.96 -13.15 -9.64
N MET A 157 -2.99 -13.02 -8.75
CA MET A 157 -2.55 -14.10 -7.87
C MET A 157 -3.47 -14.29 -6.65
N HIS A 158 -4.46 -13.42 -6.42
CA HIS A 158 -5.35 -13.39 -5.24
C HIS A 158 -4.56 -13.36 -3.92
N PRO A 159 -3.69 -12.38 -3.71
CA PRO A 159 -2.85 -12.32 -2.52
C PRO A 159 -3.67 -11.94 -1.28
N ASP A 160 -3.23 -12.40 -0.10
CA ASP A 160 -3.78 -11.97 1.20
C ASP A 160 -3.30 -10.56 1.57
N VAL A 161 -2.08 -10.21 1.14
CA VAL A 161 -1.44 -8.91 1.39
C VAL A 161 -0.89 -8.34 0.08
N LEU A 162 -1.30 -7.13 -0.25
CA LEU A 162 -0.77 -6.37 -1.38
C LEU A 162 0.14 -5.25 -0.87
N LEU A 163 1.43 -5.36 -1.18
CA LEU A 163 2.45 -4.38 -0.87
C LEU A 163 2.62 -3.44 -2.07
N LEU A 164 2.59 -2.12 -1.84
CA LEU A 164 2.66 -1.10 -2.87
C LEU A 164 3.74 -0.07 -2.53
N ASP A 165 4.75 0.05 -3.35
CA ASP A 165 5.78 1.09 -3.16
C ASP A 165 5.40 2.36 -3.92
N GLU A 166 5.14 3.46 -3.18
CA GLU A 166 4.74 4.78 -3.71
C GLU A 166 3.69 4.66 -4.84
N PRO A 167 2.48 4.11 -4.57
CA PRO A 167 1.54 3.71 -5.62
C PRO A 167 1.07 4.84 -6.53
N THR A 168 1.05 6.08 -6.05
CA THR A 168 0.60 7.26 -6.83
C THR A 168 1.73 8.05 -7.45
N ALA A 169 3.00 7.68 -7.19
CA ALA A 169 4.14 8.38 -7.75
C ALA A 169 4.13 8.33 -9.30
N GLY A 170 4.39 9.48 -9.93
CA GLY A 170 4.42 9.61 -11.40
C GLY A 170 3.06 9.61 -12.09
N LEU A 171 1.95 9.58 -11.34
CA LEU A 171 0.60 9.71 -11.90
C LEU A 171 0.16 11.18 -11.92
N ASP A 172 -0.64 11.53 -12.91
CA ASP A 172 -1.40 12.78 -12.90
C ASP A 172 -2.53 12.72 -11.85
N ALA A 173 -3.17 13.84 -11.58
CA ALA A 173 -4.18 13.95 -10.53
C ALA A 173 -5.38 13.01 -10.78
N GLU A 174 -5.79 12.84 -12.05
CA GLU A 174 -6.91 11.96 -12.40
C GLU A 174 -6.54 10.49 -12.23
N GLY A 175 -5.37 10.07 -12.72
CA GLY A 175 -4.85 8.71 -12.58
C GLY A 175 -4.63 8.33 -11.11
N ALA A 176 -4.12 9.25 -10.30
CA ALA A 176 -3.96 9.05 -8.85
C ALA A 176 -5.32 8.88 -8.16
N ALA A 177 -6.31 9.73 -8.46
CA ALA A 177 -7.65 9.63 -7.89
C ALA A 177 -8.34 8.30 -8.26
N GLN A 178 -8.25 7.87 -9.52
CA GLN A 178 -8.78 6.59 -9.99
C GLN A 178 -8.12 5.41 -9.28
N LEU A 179 -6.77 5.42 -9.14
CA LEU A 179 -6.05 4.37 -8.44
C LEU A 179 -6.45 4.31 -6.96
N VAL A 180 -6.51 5.44 -6.27
CA VAL A 180 -6.93 5.50 -4.86
C VAL A 180 -8.35 4.95 -4.68
N ALA A 181 -9.29 5.29 -5.58
CA ALA A 181 -10.64 4.74 -5.54
C ALA A 181 -10.64 3.21 -5.71
N THR A 182 -9.82 2.68 -6.62
CA THR A 182 -9.64 1.24 -6.83
C THR A 182 -9.07 0.56 -5.57
N LEU A 183 -7.99 1.10 -4.99
CA LEU A 183 -7.37 0.55 -3.78
C LEU A 183 -8.34 0.56 -2.58
N ARG A 184 -9.14 1.62 -2.43
CA ARG A 184 -10.23 1.65 -1.43
C ARG A 184 -11.27 0.55 -1.67
N GLY A 185 -11.63 0.31 -2.93
CA GLY A 185 -12.53 -0.79 -3.30
C GLY A 185 -11.96 -2.17 -2.96
N LEU A 186 -10.66 -2.38 -3.13
CA LEU A 186 -9.97 -3.62 -2.75
C LEU A 186 -9.93 -3.79 -1.22
N ALA A 187 -9.58 -2.74 -0.49
CA ALA A 187 -9.60 -2.73 0.98
C ALA A 187 -11.00 -3.06 1.53
N ALA A 188 -12.05 -2.47 0.95
CA ALA A 188 -13.44 -2.75 1.33
C ALA A 188 -13.86 -4.20 1.08
N LYS A 189 -13.19 -4.92 0.17
CA LYS A 189 -13.36 -6.36 -0.08
C LYS A 189 -12.52 -7.23 0.85
N GLY A 190 -11.77 -6.64 1.79
CA GLY A 190 -10.98 -7.35 2.80
C GLY A 190 -9.54 -7.64 2.38
N VAL A 191 -9.05 -7.11 1.26
CA VAL A 191 -7.63 -7.20 0.88
C VAL A 191 -6.79 -6.38 1.87
N THR A 192 -5.78 -6.98 2.47
CA THR A 192 -4.83 -6.25 3.33
C THR A 192 -3.89 -5.42 2.45
N LEU A 193 -3.86 -4.11 2.65
CA LEU A 193 -2.98 -3.21 1.90
C LEU A 193 -1.85 -2.72 2.79
N VAL A 194 -0.62 -2.75 2.29
CA VAL A 194 0.53 -2.05 2.90
C VAL A 194 1.16 -1.18 1.82
N PHE A 195 1.23 0.10 2.05
CA PHE A 195 1.81 1.00 1.05
C PHE A 195 2.77 2.00 1.66
N THR A 196 3.85 2.27 0.95
CA THR A 196 4.76 3.36 1.31
C THR A 196 4.28 4.66 0.66
N THR A 197 4.47 5.76 1.33
CA THR A 197 4.28 7.09 0.75
C THR A 197 4.99 8.16 1.58
N HIS A 198 5.21 9.32 0.99
CA HIS A 198 5.56 10.56 1.66
C HIS A 198 4.37 11.55 1.67
N ASP A 199 3.26 11.19 1.02
CA ASP A 199 2.04 11.98 0.93
C ASP A 199 1.10 11.65 2.10
N VAL A 200 0.97 12.59 3.02
CA VAL A 200 0.10 12.47 4.20
C VAL A 200 -1.40 12.50 3.83
N GLU A 201 -1.76 13.16 2.73
CA GLU A 201 -3.15 13.21 2.24
C GLU A 201 -3.57 11.83 1.71
N LEU A 202 -2.68 11.15 0.97
CA LEU A 202 -2.90 9.78 0.55
C LEU A 202 -3.06 8.84 1.75
N ALA A 203 -2.17 8.96 2.74
CA ALA A 203 -2.25 8.16 3.96
C ALA A 203 -3.57 8.41 4.70
N TRP A 204 -4.00 9.66 4.86
CA TRP A 204 -5.28 9.98 5.48
C TRP A 204 -6.47 9.41 4.72
N THR A 205 -6.42 9.47 3.39
CA THR A 205 -7.51 9.00 2.52
C THR A 205 -7.66 7.48 2.53
N LEU A 206 -6.56 6.72 2.58
CA LEU A 206 -6.55 5.28 2.29
C LEU A 206 -6.25 4.41 3.51
N ALA A 207 -5.46 4.89 4.49
CA ALA A 207 -4.97 4.05 5.58
C ALA A 207 -5.91 4.00 6.77
N ASP A 208 -6.03 2.80 7.37
CA ASP A 208 -6.60 2.59 8.70
C ASP A 208 -5.54 2.83 9.79
N ASP A 209 -4.32 2.36 9.51
CA ASP A 209 -3.16 2.47 10.39
C ASP A 209 -2.01 3.19 9.68
N VAL A 210 -1.16 3.86 10.45
CA VAL A 210 0.02 4.56 9.96
C VAL A 210 1.23 4.17 10.79
N ALA A 211 2.35 3.86 10.11
CA ALA A 211 3.66 3.70 10.71
C ALA A 211 4.59 4.82 10.22
N LEU A 212 5.21 5.53 11.15
CA LEU A 212 6.20 6.57 10.86
C LEU A 212 7.60 5.98 10.87
N PHE A 213 8.35 6.22 9.79
CA PHE A 213 9.69 5.69 9.57
C PHE A 213 10.74 6.79 9.61
N ARG A 214 11.83 6.54 10.34
CA ARG A 214 13.02 7.39 10.36
C ARG A 214 14.27 6.57 10.62
N GLY A 215 15.28 6.72 9.78
CA GLY A 215 16.61 6.12 9.99
C GLY A 215 16.60 4.59 10.14
N GLY A 216 15.76 3.89 9.37
CA GLY A 216 15.67 2.43 9.38
C GLY A 216 14.85 1.84 10.55
N ARG A 217 14.04 2.66 11.24
CA ARG A 217 13.18 2.24 12.36
C ARG A 217 11.75 2.73 12.16
N ALA A 218 10.79 1.98 12.68
CA ALA A 218 9.45 2.50 12.92
C ALA A 218 9.47 3.26 14.26
N VAL A 219 9.28 4.59 14.21
CA VAL A 219 9.34 5.44 15.41
C VAL A 219 7.99 5.56 16.10
N ALA A 220 6.90 5.31 15.38
CA ALA A 220 5.55 5.20 15.90
C ALA A 220 4.69 4.38 14.93
N ALA A 221 3.73 3.62 15.44
CA ALA A 221 2.73 2.91 14.66
C ALA A 221 1.41 2.85 15.44
N SER A 222 0.31 3.30 14.84
CA SER A 222 -1.02 3.29 15.44
C SER A 222 -2.09 3.61 14.39
N GLY A 223 -3.36 3.72 14.80
CA GLY A 223 -4.45 4.17 13.93
C GLY A 223 -4.15 5.53 13.26
N ALA A 224 -4.52 5.66 11.99
CA ALA A 224 -4.23 6.86 11.18
C ALA A 224 -4.68 8.16 11.85
N GLY A 225 -5.85 8.16 12.49
CA GLY A 225 -6.34 9.32 13.25
C GLY A 225 -5.43 9.73 14.40
N THR A 226 -4.83 8.77 15.11
CA THR A 226 -3.91 9.04 16.22
C THR A 226 -2.58 9.62 15.72
N ILE A 227 -1.98 8.98 14.72
CA ILE A 227 -0.67 9.40 14.20
C ILE A 227 -0.76 10.73 13.44
N LEU A 228 -1.75 10.89 12.55
CA LEU A 228 -1.82 12.04 11.66
C LEU A 228 -2.34 13.33 12.34
N THR A 229 -2.87 13.23 13.56
CA THR A 229 -3.22 14.40 14.40
C THR A 229 -2.07 14.83 15.31
N ASP A 230 -1.09 13.99 15.56
CA ASP A 230 0.07 14.31 16.41
C ASP A 230 1.12 15.10 15.62
N ARG A 231 1.05 16.44 15.76
CA ARG A 231 1.97 17.37 15.09
C ARG A 231 3.43 17.13 15.48
N ALA A 232 3.71 16.81 16.74
CA ALA A 232 5.08 16.61 17.22
C ALA A 232 5.70 15.33 16.61
N LEU A 233 4.93 14.25 16.51
CA LEU A 233 5.36 13.04 15.83
C LEU A 233 5.66 13.29 14.35
N LEU A 234 4.76 13.99 13.64
CA LEU A 234 4.92 14.27 12.21
C LEU A 234 6.12 15.19 11.95
N GLU A 235 6.28 16.27 12.70
CA GLU A 235 7.45 17.15 12.61
C GLU A 235 8.75 16.41 12.89
N GLY A 236 8.74 15.46 13.83
CA GLY A 236 9.86 14.58 14.14
C GLY A 236 10.38 13.77 12.96
N VAL A 237 9.55 13.52 11.95
CA VAL A 237 9.90 12.83 10.70
C VAL A 237 9.86 13.76 9.47
N GLY A 238 9.74 15.08 9.67
CA GLY A 238 9.72 16.08 8.60
C GLY A 238 8.41 16.16 7.82
N LEU A 239 7.30 15.73 8.42
CA LEU A 239 5.96 15.77 7.83
C LEU A 239 5.08 16.81 8.53
N ARG A 240 3.93 17.10 7.92
CA ARG A 240 2.88 17.97 8.50
C ARG A 240 1.55 17.22 8.49
N PRO A 241 0.59 17.58 9.36
CA PRO A 241 -0.74 17.01 9.31
C PRO A 241 -1.40 17.18 7.93
N PRO A 242 -2.25 16.21 7.49
CA PRO A 242 -3.04 16.36 6.29
C PRO A 242 -3.93 17.62 6.37
N LEU A 243 -3.98 18.41 5.30
CA LEU A 243 -4.76 19.66 5.28
C LEU A 243 -6.25 19.40 5.53
N LEU A 244 -6.80 18.37 4.89
CA LEU A 244 -8.20 18.00 5.05
C LEU A 244 -8.53 17.63 6.51
N LEU A 245 -7.64 16.87 7.16
CA LEU A 245 -7.78 16.49 8.57
C LEU A 245 -7.69 17.70 9.48
N ASP A 246 -6.72 18.59 9.25
CA ASP A 246 -6.51 19.82 10.05
C ASP A 246 -7.74 20.73 9.97
N LEU A 247 -8.30 20.93 8.78
CA LEU A 247 -9.55 21.69 8.58
C LEU A 247 -10.75 21.02 9.25
N ALA A 248 -10.85 19.71 9.17
CA ALA A 248 -11.96 18.95 9.78
C ALA A 248 -11.90 19.00 11.31
N LEU A 249 -10.72 18.93 11.90
CA LEU A 249 -10.53 19.12 13.35
C LEU A 249 -10.93 20.53 13.77
N HIS A 250 -10.48 21.56 13.03
CA HIS A 250 -10.89 22.95 13.30
C HIS A 250 -12.41 23.14 13.20
N ALA A 251 -13.05 22.52 12.21
CA ALA A 251 -14.52 22.53 12.08
C ALA A 251 -15.20 21.82 13.26
N ARG A 252 -14.63 20.73 13.78
CA ARG A 252 -15.12 20.06 14.99
C ARG A 252 -15.00 20.94 16.23
N ASP A 253 -13.86 21.59 16.43
CA ASP A 253 -13.64 22.53 17.55
C ASP A 253 -14.64 23.68 17.54
N ARG A 254 -15.15 24.07 16.36
CA ARG A 254 -16.20 25.09 16.18
C ARG A 254 -17.62 24.53 16.27
N GLY A 255 -17.80 23.24 16.57
CA GLY A 255 -19.10 22.58 16.65
C GLY A 255 -19.81 22.34 15.30
N LEU A 256 -19.11 22.55 14.17
CA LEU A 256 -19.65 22.31 12.82
C LEU A 256 -19.65 20.82 12.46
N ILE A 257 -18.75 20.03 13.05
CA ILE A 257 -18.75 18.57 13.01
C ILE A 257 -19.01 18.08 14.43
N ALA A 258 -20.02 17.24 14.61
CA ALA A 258 -20.38 16.73 15.93
C ALA A 258 -19.23 15.94 16.58
N GLU A 259 -19.09 16.04 17.89
CA GLU A 259 -18.14 15.24 18.64
C GLU A 259 -18.43 13.75 18.43
N GLY A 260 -17.41 12.94 18.11
CA GLY A 260 -17.56 11.51 17.79
C GLY A 260 -18.01 11.20 16.36
N ALA A 261 -18.44 12.17 15.55
CA ALA A 261 -18.71 11.94 14.14
C ALA A 261 -17.41 11.60 13.37
N PRO A 262 -17.45 10.71 12.35
CA PRO A 262 -16.28 10.39 11.56
C PRO A 262 -15.74 11.64 10.86
N LEU A 263 -14.41 11.80 10.89
CA LEU A 263 -13.74 12.90 10.18
C LEU A 263 -13.72 12.60 8.67
N PRO A 264 -13.95 13.60 7.81
CA PRO A 264 -13.90 13.45 6.37
C PRO A 264 -12.50 13.00 5.92
N ARG A 265 -12.46 11.98 5.08
CA ARG A 265 -11.22 11.43 4.52
C ARG A 265 -10.97 11.86 3.08
N THR A 266 -12.01 12.43 2.44
CA THR A 266 -11.95 12.95 1.08
C THR A 266 -12.59 14.35 1.01
N PRO A 267 -12.25 15.17 -0.01
CA PRO A 267 -12.96 16.44 -0.23
C PRO A 267 -14.46 16.27 -0.37
N ASP A 268 -14.94 15.16 -0.95
CA ASP A 268 -16.38 14.91 -1.11
C ASP A 268 -17.05 14.53 0.21
N ASP A 269 -16.32 13.86 1.12
CA ASP A 269 -16.80 13.65 2.50
C ASP A 269 -16.98 15.00 3.21
N LEU A 270 -16.01 15.90 3.06
CA LEU A 270 -16.09 17.25 3.65
C LEU A 270 -17.27 18.05 3.06
N LYS A 271 -17.44 18.06 1.75
CA LYS A 271 -18.57 18.73 1.09
C LYS A 271 -19.91 18.20 1.61
N ARG A 272 -20.06 16.88 1.78
CA ARG A 272 -21.25 16.27 2.37
C ARG A 272 -21.48 16.72 3.82
N ALA A 273 -20.43 16.75 4.63
CA ALA A 273 -20.52 17.26 5.99
C ALA A 273 -20.95 18.73 6.02
N MET A 274 -20.37 19.58 5.16
CA MET A 274 -20.71 21.00 5.04
C MET A 274 -22.17 21.24 4.61
N ALA A 275 -22.79 20.36 3.83
CA ALA A 275 -24.18 20.49 3.44
C ALA A 275 -25.13 20.43 4.66
N SER A 276 -24.77 19.68 5.70
CA SER A 276 -25.53 19.61 6.95
C SER A 276 -25.35 20.83 7.85
N TRP A 277 -24.28 21.63 7.69
CA TRP A 277 -24.02 22.84 8.49
C TRP A 277 -25.02 23.97 8.23
N ARG A 278 -25.65 23.98 7.05
CA ARG A 278 -26.63 25.01 6.65
C ARG A 278 -28.05 24.77 7.19
N SER A 279 -28.31 23.61 7.78
CA SER A 279 -29.65 23.18 8.22
C SER A 279 -29.90 23.45 9.71
N GLY A 280 -28.97 24.06 10.43
CA GLY A 280 -29.03 24.33 11.87
C GLY A 280 -29.00 25.80 12.26
N GLY A 281 -29.37 26.71 11.34
CA GLY A 281 -29.51 28.15 11.59
C GLY A 281 -30.97 28.57 11.61
#